data_c91d3f356bbf0444d89e327a6bf836b0
#
_entry.id   c91d3f356bbf0444d89e327a6bf836b0
#
_cell.length_a   1.000
_cell.length_b   1.000
_cell.length_c   1.000
_cell.angle_alpha   90.00
_cell.angle_beta   90.00
_cell.angle_gamma   90.00
#
_symmetry.space_group_name_H-M   'P 1'
#
loop_
_entity.id
_entity.type
_entity.pdbx_description
1 polymer ?
#
loop_
_entity_poly.entity_id
_entity_poly.type
_entity_poly.pdbx_seq_one_letter_code
_entity_poly.pdbx_strand_id
1 'polypeptide(L)'
;MNNLKLFLVMAFSFLYLQETQAQDINIGTQKIDTLAQKVVIENPYPDSDIDLPIRINLKPIYKWAEKIVDTLYTSPNYPNGWVEKGCDTRYQYRFVRGPFNFRAANNTLNISFIGTYGVRGSSRLCTGIGNSAWTKACTCGFGTEAPRKIQAGFTIQFSLKPDYTLALTVKQQEPKALDKCTVCFFGVDITQDVINSLRDELNVSITDMQKQLQSLSLKSYIQTVWDTLQAPYFMEDLGYITINPKQLRISQTYLHNDSLFVSLGLTAKPELQTELQPFTKRILPNLTDFNQRSGFKLFIAQLLPYSLMNTLSNQQAAGKEFTVGKGLLKKTIRIDSLKFQGGVEGQVLMKVYVSRAARGVFYLVGKPTFDKTNKIFYLDSVDYHLDSKQFLLRSASWILDDMIVKKLKEYTSISLAGELTELYKTAGAQLNRNIYPGINSKGYLRAINVNELAASNKGIFIAGMTEGKFWIDVDAENLIKKFTQ
;
A
#
# COMPACT_ATOMS: atom_id res chain seq x y z
N MET A 1 8.70 11.95 1.81
CA MET A 1 7.61 12.06 2.80
C MET A 1 6.27 12.55 2.24
N ASN A 2 6.24 13.34 1.16
CA ASN A 2 4.98 13.81 0.55
C ASN A 2 4.21 12.75 -0.27
N ASN A 3 4.84 11.66 -0.68
CA ASN A 3 4.26 10.71 -1.63
C ASN A 3 3.36 9.64 -1.01
N LEU A 4 3.45 9.39 0.29
CA LEU A 4 2.53 8.47 0.97
C LEU A 4 1.17 9.14 1.27
N LYS A 5 1.17 10.46 1.46
CA LYS A 5 -0.04 11.28 1.58
C LYS A 5 -0.91 11.20 0.31
N LEU A 6 -0.27 11.09 -0.84
CA LEU A 6 -0.93 11.00 -2.16
C LEU A 6 -1.65 9.66 -2.37
N PHE A 7 -1.20 8.57 -1.77
CA PHE A 7 -1.81 7.23 -1.94
C PHE A 7 -3.22 7.14 -1.36
N LEU A 8 -3.49 7.89 -0.29
CA LEU A 8 -4.81 7.97 0.36
C LEU A 8 -5.75 8.97 -0.34
N VAL A 9 -5.20 10.04 -0.92
CA VAL A 9 -5.95 11.04 -1.71
C VAL A 9 -6.56 10.43 -2.96
N MET A 10 -6.01 9.37 -3.46
CA MET A 10 -6.35 8.79 -4.76
C MET A 10 -7.64 8.01 -4.82
N ALA A 11 -8.20 7.62 -3.70
CA ALA A 11 -9.57 7.11 -3.68
C ALA A 11 -10.61 8.24 -3.77
N PHE A 12 -10.19 9.52 -3.63
CA PHE A 12 -11.10 10.64 -3.37
C PHE A 12 -10.83 11.94 -4.14
N SER A 13 -9.81 12.02 -5.01
CA SER A 13 -9.57 13.24 -5.78
C SER A 13 -10.54 13.38 -6.98
N PHE A 14 -11.82 13.39 -6.67
CA PHE A 14 -12.88 13.77 -7.60
C PHE A 14 -13.48 15.07 -7.15
N LEU A 15 -13.17 16.15 -7.84
CA LEU A 15 -13.90 17.40 -7.89
C LEU A 15 -13.01 18.63 -7.84
N TYR A 16 -12.30 18.87 -8.95
CA TYR A 16 -11.90 20.22 -9.28
C TYR A 16 -12.94 20.76 -10.26
N LEU A 17 -13.87 21.56 -9.77
CA LEU A 17 -14.65 22.47 -10.60
C LEU A 17 -14.68 23.84 -9.91
N GLN A 18 -14.26 24.84 -10.67
CA GLN A 18 -14.18 26.25 -10.26
C GLN A 18 -15.53 26.78 -9.80
N GLU A 19 -15.50 27.50 -8.68
CA GLU A 19 -16.63 28.31 -8.20
C GLU A 19 -16.95 29.44 -9.17
N THR A 20 -18.19 29.44 -9.67
CA THR A 20 -18.82 30.67 -10.17
C THR A 20 -19.73 31.21 -9.06
N GLN A 21 -19.45 32.41 -8.61
CA GLN A 21 -20.25 33.13 -7.61
C GLN A 21 -21.71 33.28 -8.08
N ALA A 22 -22.63 32.68 -7.31
CA ALA A 22 -24.05 32.92 -7.47
C ALA A 22 -24.46 34.14 -6.66
N GLN A 23 -25.06 35.15 -7.32
CA GLN A 23 -25.68 36.29 -6.65
C GLN A 23 -26.90 35.86 -5.85
N ASP A 24 -26.96 36.20 -4.58
CA ASP A 24 -28.10 35.99 -3.69
C ASP A 24 -29.30 36.82 -4.16
N ILE A 25 -30.34 36.14 -4.63
CA ILE A 25 -31.66 36.75 -4.83
C ILE A 25 -32.48 36.47 -3.58
N ASN A 26 -32.75 37.53 -2.82
CA ASN A 26 -33.55 37.51 -1.60
C ASN A 26 -35.03 37.26 -1.92
N ILE A 27 -35.54 36.07 -1.69
CA ILE A 27 -36.97 35.74 -1.87
C ILE A 27 -37.57 35.45 -0.51
N GLY A 28 -38.66 36.17 -0.19
CA GLY A 28 -39.38 36.16 1.07
C GLY A 28 -39.66 34.74 1.61
N THR A 29 -39.13 34.47 2.76
CA THR A 29 -39.18 33.21 3.47
C THR A 29 -40.53 33.02 4.17
N GLN A 30 -41.37 32.07 3.70
CA GLN A 30 -42.14 31.26 4.65
C GLN A 30 -41.14 30.23 5.23
N LYS A 31 -41.02 30.27 6.56
CA LYS A 31 -40.23 29.30 7.32
C LYS A 31 -40.79 27.91 7.10
N ILE A 32 -40.21 27.16 6.17
CA ILE A 32 -40.16 25.71 6.31
C ILE A 32 -39.04 25.50 7.33
N ASP A 33 -39.42 25.22 8.58
CA ASP A 33 -38.47 24.93 9.65
C ASP A 33 -37.69 23.68 9.26
N THR A 34 -36.53 23.89 8.66
CA THR A 34 -35.54 22.84 8.44
C THR A 34 -34.90 22.56 9.76
N LEU A 35 -35.52 21.74 10.59
CA LEU A 35 -34.84 21.04 11.68
C LEU A 35 -33.83 20.09 11.04
N ALA A 36 -32.65 20.64 10.75
CA ALA A 36 -31.49 19.87 10.35
C ALA A 36 -31.09 18.99 11.53
N GLN A 37 -31.63 17.78 11.57
CA GLN A 37 -31.07 16.76 12.46
C GLN A 37 -29.61 16.59 12.07
N LYS A 38 -28.73 16.74 13.06
CA LYS A 38 -27.31 16.41 12.96
C LYS A 38 -27.22 14.89 12.79
N VAL A 39 -27.31 14.42 11.54
CA VAL A 39 -27.16 12.99 11.26
C VAL A 39 -25.67 12.70 11.36
N VAL A 40 -25.24 12.22 12.51
CA VAL A 40 -23.94 11.56 12.66
C VAL A 40 -24.11 10.18 12.06
N ILE A 41 -23.67 10.01 10.82
CA ILE A 41 -23.64 8.67 10.23
C ILE A 41 -22.41 7.98 10.79
N GLU A 42 -22.62 7.18 11.84
CA GLU A 42 -21.65 6.16 12.18
C GLU A 42 -21.54 5.19 11.00
N ASN A 43 -20.34 4.95 10.53
CA ASN A 43 -20.11 3.99 9.47
C ASN A 43 -20.55 2.59 9.97
N PRO A 44 -21.72 2.06 9.56
CA PRO A 44 -22.25 0.80 10.05
C PRO A 44 -21.55 -0.41 9.43
N TYR A 45 -20.66 -0.17 8.45
CA TYR A 45 -19.99 -1.21 7.71
C TYR A 45 -18.86 -1.86 8.51
N PRO A 46 -18.53 -3.11 8.17
CA PRO A 46 -17.38 -3.79 8.76
C PRO A 46 -16.07 -3.03 8.46
N ASP A 47 -15.04 -3.42 9.17
CA ASP A 47 -13.71 -2.88 8.92
C ASP A 47 -13.26 -3.15 7.48
N SER A 48 -12.55 -2.20 6.92
CA SER A 48 -11.90 -2.30 5.62
C SER A 48 -10.62 -3.11 5.73
N ASP A 49 -10.36 -3.96 4.74
CA ASP A 49 -9.14 -4.75 4.65
C ASP A 49 -8.35 -4.41 3.39
N ILE A 50 -7.05 -4.28 3.55
CA ILE A 50 -6.10 -4.03 2.47
C ILE A 50 -5.00 -5.07 2.57
N ASP A 51 -4.90 -5.96 1.58
CA ASP A 51 -3.79 -6.88 1.44
C ASP A 51 -2.86 -6.37 0.34
N LEU A 52 -1.61 -6.16 0.71
CA LEU A 52 -0.56 -5.62 -0.14
C LEU A 52 0.55 -6.65 -0.33
N PRO A 53 0.51 -7.46 -1.38
CA PRO A 53 1.63 -8.30 -1.78
C PRO A 53 2.81 -7.44 -2.24
N ILE A 54 4.00 -7.75 -1.73
CA ILE A 54 5.25 -7.08 -2.04
C ILE A 54 6.20 -8.10 -2.63
N ARG A 55 6.77 -7.81 -3.78
CA ARG A 55 7.83 -8.58 -4.40
C ARG A 55 9.12 -7.76 -4.44
N ILE A 56 10.20 -8.32 -3.89
CA ILE A 56 11.51 -7.69 -3.85
C ILE A 56 12.46 -8.49 -4.74
N ASN A 57 13.01 -7.84 -5.77
CA ASN A 57 14.04 -8.44 -6.61
C ASN A 57 15.37 -8.50 -5.85
N LEU A 58 15.92 -9.69 -5.66
CA LEU A 58 17.15 -9.93 -4.89
C LEU A 58 18.44 -9.78 -5.71
N LYS A 59 18.38 -9.77 -7.05
CA LYS A 59 19.58 -9.68 -7.88
C LYS A 59 20.47 -8.47 -7.58
N PRO A 60 19.95 -7.26 -7.32
CA PRO A 60 20.78 -6.14 -6.89
C PRO A 60 21.48 -6.40 -5.55
N ILE A 61 20.81 -7.08 -4.61
CA ILE A 61 21.39 -7.46 -3.31
C ILE A 61 22.54 -8.45 -3.52
N TYR A 62 22.41 -9.41 -4.43
CA TYR A 62 23.47 -10.36 -4.77
C TYR A 62 24.71 -9.65 -5.32
N LYS A 63 24.52 -8.72 -6.26
CA LYS A 63 25.61 -7.91 -6.83
C LYS A 63 26.30 -7.06 -5.76
N TRP A 64 25.52 -6.50 -4.85
CA TRP A 64 26.06 -5.72 -3.75
C TRP A 64 26.85 -6.58 -2.77
N ALA A 65 26.33 -7.75 -2.36
CA ALA A 65 27.01 -8.69 -1.49
C ALA A 65 28.34 -9.17 -2.12
N GLU A 66 28.34 -9.45 -3.41
CA GLU A 66 29.56 -9.82 -4.16
C GLU A 66 30.65 -8.75 -4.08
N LYS A 67 30.23 -7.47 -4.09
CA LYS A 67 31.14 -6.32 -4.08
C LYS A 67 31.70 -6.01 -2.68
N ILE A 68 30.90 -6.16 -1.62
CA ILE A 68 31.28 -5.72 -0.26
C ILE A 68 32.00 -6.78 0.55
N VAL A 69 31.80 -8.06 0.24
CA VAL A 69 32.45 -9.16 0.95
C VAL A 69 33.85 -9.37 0.36
N ASP A 70 34.85 -9.26 1.21
CA ASP A 70 36.23 -9.44 0.81
C ASP A 70 36.45 -10.75 0.07
N THR A 71 37.36 -10.72 -0.89
CA THR A 71 37.75 -11.91 -1.66
C THR A 71 39.01 -12.56 -1.13
N LEU A 72 39.87 -11.82 -0.41
CA LEU A 72 41.16 -12.29 0.12
C LEU A 72 41.14 -12.29 1.65
N TYR A 73 41.44 -13.43 2.22
CA TYR A 73 41.60 -13.65 3.67
C TYR A 73 42.95 -14.28 3.92
N THR A 74 43.70 -13.74 4.90
CA THR A 74 45.07 -14.21 5.23
C THR A 74 45.21 -14.36 6.74
N SER A 75 46.20 -15.17 7.15
CA SER A 75 46.66 -15.16 8.52
C SER A 75 47.13 -13.76 8.96
N PRO A 76 47.05 -13.39 10.25
CA PRO A 76 47.52 -12.11 10.77
C PRO A 76 48.99 -11.82 10.36
N ASN A 77 49.23 -10.56 9.97
CA ASN A 77 50.57 -10.09 9.55
C ASN A 77 51.18 -10.88 8.35
N TYR A 78 50.38 -11.50 7.52
CA TYR A 78 50.81 -12.16 6.29
C TYR A 78 51.50 -11.16 5.34
N PRO A 79 52.58 -11.51 4.64
CA PRO A 79 53.23 -12.83 4.52
C PRO A 79 54.28 -13.11 5.60
N ASN A 80 54.57 -12.19 6.50
CA ASN A 80 55.73 -12.27 7.41
C ASN A 80 55.38 -12.88 8.78
N GLY A 81 54.17 -12.68 9.29
CA GLY A 81 53.74 -13.18 10.57
C GLY A 81 53.30 -14.64 10.50
N TRP A 82 53.51 -15.38 11.59
CA TRP A 82 53.04 -16.76 11.83
C TRP A 82 52.02 -16.79 12.91
N VAL A 83 50.99 -17.63 12.75
CA VAL A 83 50.07 -17.99 13.81
C VAL A 83 50.67 -19.19 14.55
N GLU A 84 50.97 -19.04 15.82
CA GLU A 84 51.45 -20.14 16.67
C GLU A 84 50.28 -20.85 17.34
N LYS A 85 50.25 -22.17 17.20
CA LYS A 85 49.29 -23.06 17.90
C LYS A 85 50.07 -23.95 18.85
N GLY A 86 49.95 -23.63 20.14
CA GLY A 86 50.82 -24.27 21.14
C GLY A 86 52.26 -23.82 21.01
N CYS A 87 53.20 -24.62 21.59
CA CYS A 87 54.62 -24.34 21.49
C CYS A 87 55.29 -25.00 20.26
N ASP A 88 54.64 -25.99 19.66
CA ASP A 88 55.21 -26.96 18.72
C ASP A 88 54.81 -26.71 17.27
N THR A 89 53.79 -25.92 17.00
CA THR A 89 53.24 -25.71 15.65
C THR A 89 53.04 -24.24 15.34
N ARG A 90 53.37 -23.82 14.15
CA ARG A 90 53.00 -22.52 13.59
C ARG A 90 52.58 -22.67 12.15
N TYR A 91 51.68 -21.81 11.69
CA TYR A 91 51.14 -21.85 10.33
C TYR A 91 50.86 -20.47 9.80
N GLN A 92 50.68 -20.41 8.49
CA GLN A 92 50.16 -19.30 7.75
C GLN A 92 49.19 -19.82 6.70
N TYR A 93 48.16 -19.02 6.41
CA TYR A 93 47.24 -19.35 5.34
C TYR A 93 46.95 -18.14 4.47
N ARG A 94 46.54 -18.43 3.26
CA ARG A 94 45.91 -17.52 2.33
C ARG A 94 44.73 -18.22 1.72
N PHE A 95 43.56 -17.54 1.78
CA PHE A 95 42.32 -18.02 1.21
C PHE A 95 41.79 -16.95 0.25
N VAL A 96 41.35 -17.35 -0.94
CA VAL A 96 40.70 -16.50 -1.92
C VAL A 96 39.32 -17.04 -2.21
N ARG A 97 38.32 -16.28 -1.84
CA ARG A 97 36.90 -16.60 -2.13
C ARG A 97 36.62 -16.41 -3.62
N GLY A 98 36.02 -17.38 -4.26
CA GLY A 98 35.48 -17.25 -5.60
C GLY A 98 34.11 -16.52 -5.58
N PRO A 99 33.48 -16.35 -6.74
CA PRO A 99 32.17 -15.74 -6.87
C PRO A 99 31.11 -16.49 -6.06
N PHE A 100 30.14 -15.76 -5.50
CA PHE A 100 28.98 -16.35 -4.86
C PHE A 100 28.00 -16.91 -5.88
N ASN A 101 27.45 -18.06 -5.57
CA ASN A 101 26.31 -18.64 -6.25
C ASN A 101 25.08 -18.54 -5.32
N PHE A 102 24.13 -17.70 -5.74
CA PHE A 102 22.86 -17.47 -5.00
C PHE A 102 21.75 -18.29 -5.61
N ARG A 103 20.98 -18.95 -4.77
CA ARG A 103 19.79 -19.72 -5.17
C ARG A 103 18.67 -19.54 -4.17
N ALA A 104 17.64 -18.80 -4.56
CA ALA A 104 16.43 -18.63 -3.78
C ALA A 104 15.43 -19.76 -4.11
N ALA A 105 15.18 -20.67 -3.19
CA ALA A 105 14.27 -21.79 -3.34
C ALA A 105 13.79 -22.31 -1.98
N ASN A 106 12.59 -22.91 -1.93
CA ASN A 106 12.04 -23.56 -0.74
C ASN A 106 12.08 -22.69 0.53
N ASN A 107 11.70 -21.43 0.36
CA ASN A 107 11.71 -20.43 1.44
C ASN A 107 13.09 -20.17 2.07
N THR A 108 14.15 -20.50 1.37
CA THR A 108 15.53 -20.29 1.81
C THR A 108 16.35 -19.63 0.71
N LEU A 109 17.31 -18.81 1.12
CA LEU A 109 18.38 -18.32 0.25
C LEU A 109 19.61 -19.18 0.51
N ASN A 110 19.99 -19.99 -0.48
CA ASN A 110 21.22 -20.76 -0.46
C ASN A 110 22.31 -19.93 -1.12
N ILE A 111 23.43 -19.77 -0.42
CA ILE A 111 24.61 -19.07 -0.90
C ILE A 111 25.74 -20.09 -0.84
N SER A 112 26.46 -20.29 -1.95
CA SER A 112 27.63 -21.16 -2.00
C SER A 112 28.73 -20.51 -2.84
N PHE A 113 29.94 -20.90 -2.58
CA PHE A 113 31.12 -20.48 -3.35
C PHE A 113 32.21 -21.55 -3.33
N ILE A 114 33.10 -21.50 -4.32
CA ILE A 114 34.33 -22.29 -4.33
C ILE A 114 35.46 -21.32 -4.03
N GLY A 115 36.16 -21.57 -2.94
CA GLY A 115 37.39 -20.83 -2.61
C GLY A 115 38.63 -21.63 -2.94
N THR A 116 39.73 -20.91 -3.10
CA THR A 116 41.07 -21.50 -3.24
C THR A 116 41.93 -21.11 -2.04
N TYR A 117 42.69 -22.06 -1.53
CA TYR A 117 43.53 -21.82 -0.38
C TYR A 117 44.93 -22.41 -0.53
N GLY A 118 45.82 -21.85 0.24
CA GLY A 118 47.13 -22.42 0.53
C GLY A 118 47.43 -22.32 2.02
N VAL A 119 48.07 -23.34 2.54
CA VAL A 119 48.53 -23.41 3.92
C VAL A 119 50.01 -23.76 3.93
N ARG A 120 50.81 -23.09 4.75
CA ARG A 120 52.18 -23.50 5.07
C ARG A 120 52.35 -23.57 6.57
N GLY A 121 53.02 -24.60 7.04
CA GLY A 121 53.23 -24.86 8.47
C GLY A 121 54.68 -25.25 8.75
N SER A 122 55.07 -25.07 10.00
CA SER A 122 56.36 -25.46 10.52
C SER A 122 56.18 -25.97 11.94
N SER A 123 56.95 -26.94 12.32
CA SER A 123 56.88 -27.51 13.69
C SER A 123 58.25 -27.43 14.37
N ARG A 124 58.24 -27.58 15.70
CA ARG A 124 59.43 -27.70 16.53
C ARG A 124 59.17 -28.68 17.71
N LEU A 125 60.22 -29.18 18.25
CA LEU A 125 60.10 -29.95 19.51
C LEU A 125 60.08 -29.00 20.71
N CYS A 126 59.13 -29.22 21.59
CA CYS A 126 59.01 -28.51 22.87
C CYS A 126 59.49 -29.40 23.99
N THR A 127 60.50 -28.96 24.73
CA THR A 127 61.03 -29.69 25.90
C THR A 127 60.98 -28.79 27.12
N GLY A 128 60.97 -29.36 28.31
CA GLY A 128 60.95 -28.60 29.57
C GLY A 128 62.20 -27.73 29.83
N ILE A 129 63.26 -27.89 29.01
CA ILE A 129 64.54 -27.18 29.14
C ILE A 129 64.80 -26.24 27.94
N GLY A 130 63.87 -26.15 26.95
CA GLY A 130 63.97 -25.26 25.78
C GLY A 130 63.33 -25.85 24.53
N ASN A 131 63.14 -25.03 23.50
CA ASN A 131 62.51 -25.44 22.26
C ASN A 131 63.55 -25.58 21.15
N SER A 132 63.40 -26.58 20.28
CA SER A 132 64.23 -26.70 19.09
C SER A 132 63.99 -25.58 18.10
N ALA A 133 64.84 -25.42 17.11
CA ALA A 133 64.59 -24.56 15.94
C ALA A 133 63.35 -25.05 15.16
N TRP A 134 62.70 -24.14 14.51
CA TRP A 134 61.58 -24.46 13.65
C TRP A 134 62.07 -25.24 12.41
N THR A 135 61.32 -26.27 12.03
CA THR A 135 61.58 -27.03 10.81
C THR A 135 61.36 -26.13 9.57
N LYS A 136 61.90 -26.55 8.42
CA LYS A 136 61.52 -25.95 7.14
C LYS A 136 60.01 -26.04 6.94
N ALA A 137 59.39 -24.95 6.51
CA ALA A 137 57.98 -24.92 6.29
C ALA A 137 57.51 -25.92 5.23
N CYS A 138 56.53 -26.72 5.57
CA CYS A 138 55.78 -27.58 4.65
C CYS A 138 54.64 -26.81 4.02
N THR A 139 54.31 -27.04 2.76
CA THR A 139 53.31 -26.28 1.99
C THR A 139 52.27 -27.20 1.40
N CYS A 140 51.08 -26.65 1.27
CA CYS A 140 50.01 -27.18 0.47
C CYS A 140 49.35 -25.99 -0.24
N GLY A 141 49.45 -25.93 -1.55
CA GLY A 141 48.89 -24.85 -2.35
C GLY A 141 49.63 -23.51 -2.28
N PHE A 142 50.92 -23.51 -1.89
CA PHE A 142 51.80 -22.34 -1.87
C PHE A 142 52.97 -22.48 -2.87
N GLY A 143 53.52 -21.35 -3.31
CA GLY A 143 54.67 -21.30 -4.19
C GLY A 143 54.34 -21.80 -5.59
N THR A 144 54.98 -22.88 -6.02
CA THR A 144 54.80 -23.52 -7.33
C THR A 144 53.59 -24.48 -7.35
N GLU A 145 53.05 -24.80 -6.16
CA GLU A 145 51.87 -25.68 -6.08
C GLU A 145 50.59 -24.90 -6.43
N ALA A 146 49.70 -25.52 -7.21
CA ALA A 146 48.38 -24.99 -7.46
C ALA A 146 47.57 -24.84 -6.16
N PRO A 147 46.92 -23.71 -5.91
CA PRO A 147 46.04 -23.54 -4.75
C PRO A 147 44.99 -24.63 -4.69
N ARG A 148 44.68 -25.13 -3.49
CA ARG A 148 43.68 -26.18 -3.26
C ARG A 148 42.30 -25.57 -3.24
N LYS A 149 41.28 -26.32 -3.72
CA LYS A 149 39.89 -25.87 -3.82
C LYS A 149 39.07 -26.45 -2.68
N ILE A 150 38.18 -25.60 -2.15
CA ILE A 150 37.19 -25.99 -1.15
C ILE A 150 35.86 -25.31 -1.46
N GLN A 151 34.75 -26.02 -1.31
CA GLN A 151 33.40 -25.49 -1.42
C GLN A 151 32.87 -25.19 -0.02
N ALA A 152 32.26 -24.01 0.15
CA ALA A 152 31.55 -23.63 1.37
C ALA A 152 30.23 -22.96 1.00
N GLY A 153 29.32 -22.88 1.98
CA GLY A 153 28.03 -22.26 1.76
C GLY A 153 27.20 -22.09 3.02
N PHE A 154 26.10 -21.38 2.88
CA PHE A 154 25.12 -21.14 3.95
C PHE A 154 23.72 -21.18 3.42
N THR A 155 22.78 -21.46 4.31
CA THR A 155 21.35 -21.36 4.05
C THR A 155 20.77 -20.30 4.96
N ILE A 156 20.07 -19.32 4.39
CA ILE A 156 19.50 -18.18 5.10
C ILE A 156 17.99 -18.23 5.03
N GLN A 157 17.32 -18.02 6.17
CA GLN A 157 15.89 -17.82 6.30
C GLN A 157 15.62 -16.50 6.99
N PHE A 158 14.65 -15.77 6.47
CA PHE A 158 14.21 -14.47 7.01
C PHE A 158 12.80 -14.58 7.56
N SER A 159 12.54 -13.91 8.67
CA SER A 159 11.20 -13.66 9.18
C SER A 159 11.15 -12.33 9.93
N LEU A 160 9.97 -11.74 10.03
CA LEU A 160 9.74 -10.56 10.84
C LEU A 160 8.93 -11.00 12.07
N LYS A 161 9.43 -10.65 13.26
CA LYS A 161 8.75 -10.95 14.53
C LYS A 161 7.57 -9.98 14.75
N PRO A 162 6.61 -10.33 15.60
CA PRO A 162 5.48 -9.46 15.92
C PRO A 162 5.86 -8.06 16.43
N ASP A 163 7.01 -7.90 17.04
CA ASP A 163 7.56 -6.64 17.56
C ASP A 163 8.32 -5.81 16.52
N TYR A 164 8.25 -6.21 15.24
CA TYR A 164 8.95 -5.60 14.09
C TYR A 164 10.46 -5.82 14.08
N THR A 165 10.97 -6.75 14.87
CA THR A 165 12.38 -7.16 14.86
C THR A 165 12.62 -8.17 13.74
N LEU A 166 13.68 -7.96 12.95
CA LEU A 166 14.09 -8.91 11.92
C LEU A 166 14.67 -10.17 12.57
N ALA A 167 14.14 -11.33 12.23
CA ALA A 167 14.72 -12.62 12.61
C ALA A 167 15.42 -13.22 11.39
N LEU A 168 16.68 -13.57 11.58
CA LEU A 168 17.53 -14.22 10.61
C LEU A 168 18.06 -15.53 11.17
N THR A 169 17.84 -16.62 10.47
CA THR A 169 18.45 -17.91 10.77
C THR A 169 19.43 -18.24 9.65
N VAL A 170 20.71 -18.35 10.00
CA VAL A 170 21.77 -18.77 9.08
C VAL A 170 22.28 -20.14 9.52
N LYS A 171 22.26 -21.10 8.62
CA LYS A 171 22.82 -22.43 8.81
C LYS A 171 23.99 -22.60 7.88
N GLN A 172 25.14 -22.94 8.41
CA GLN A 172 26.29 -23.30 7.61
C GLN A 172 26.06 -24.66 6.91
N GLN A 173 26.46 -24.75 5.66
CA GLN A 173 26.63 -26.02 4.96
C GLN A 173 28.01 -26.56 5.27
N GLU A 174 28.14 -27.86 5.46
CA GLU A 174 29.43 -28.48 5.74
C GLU A 174 30.41 -28.17 4.63
N PRO A 175 31.59 -27.58 4.92
CA PRO A 175 32.59 -27.30 3.90
C PRO A 175 33.11 -28.61 3.31
N LYS A 176 33.30 -28.62 1.98
CA LYS A 176 33.73 -29.81 1.25
C LYS A 176 35.04 -29.51 0.51
N ALA A 177 36.11 -30.19 0.88
CA ALA A 177 37.37 -30.13 0.10
C ALA A 177 37.15 -30.75 -1.29
N LEU A 178 37.56 -30.05 -2.31
CA LEU A 178 37.59 -30.52 -3.70
C LEU A 178 38.95 -31.10 -4.06
N ASP A 179 40.01 -30.63 -3.38
CA ASP A 179 41.39 -31.12 -3.51
C ASP A 179 41.92 -31.52 -2.12
N LYS A 180 42.72 -32.58 -2.08
CA LYS A 180 43.45 -32.98 -0.87
C LYS A 180 44.59 -32.01 -0.56
N CYS A 181 44.82 -31.75 0.72
CA CYS A 181 45.92 -30.95 1.22
C CYS A 181 46.94 -31.83 1.96
N THR A 182 47.96 -32.28 1.28
CA THR A 182 49.04 -33.06 1.86
C THR A 182 50.28 -32.16 2.03
N VAL A 183 50.91 -32.23 3.18
CA VAL A 183 52.11 -31.44 3.48
C VAL A 183 53.25 -32.33 3.85
N CYS A 184 54.48 -31.87 3.58
CA CYS A 184 55.75 -32.53 3.85
C CYS A 184 56.03 -33.84 3.07
N PHE A 185 57.30 -34.32 3.21
CA PHE A 185 57.77 -35.52 2.54
C PHE A 185 57.04 -36.83 2.90
N PHE A 186 56.42 -36.88 4.08
CA PHE A 186 55.67 -38.03 4.50
C PHE A 186 54.20 -38.03 4.05
N GLY A 187 53.79 -37.07 3.26
CA GLY A 187 52.42 -37.01 2.72
C GLY A 187 51.35 -36.88 3.76
N VAL A 188 51.62 -36.16 4.85
CA VAL A 188 50.61 -35.94 5.92
C VAL A 188 49.40 -35.20 5.33
N ASP A 189 48.25 -35.84 5.41
CA ASP A 189 46.98 -35.26 4.93
C ASP A 189 46.34 -34.40 6.02
N ILE A 190 46.33 -33.08 5.81
CA ILE A 190 45.73 -32.08 6.72
C ILE A 190 44.38 -31.57 6.21
N THR A 191 43.79 -32.22 5.21
CA THR A 191 42.55 -31.77 4.57
C THR A 191 41.43 -31.57 5.61
N GLN A 192 41.29 -32.52 6.54
CA GLN A 192 40.24 -32.44 7.59
C GLN A 192 40.48 -31.29 8.56
N ASP A 193 41.75 -31.00 8.91
CA ASP A 193 42.12 -29.87 9.77
C ASP A 193 41.78 -28.53 9.13
N VAL A 194 41.96 -28.40 7.83
CA VAL A 194 41.56 -27.22 7.06
C VAL A 194 40.06 -27.07 7.02
N ILE A 195 39.29 -28.17 6.76
CA ILE A 195 37.83 -28.16 6.79
C ILE A 195 37.32 -27.70 8.18
N ASN A 196 37.85 -28.26 9.24
CA ASN A 196 37.48 -27.93 10.61
C ASN A 196 37.76 -26.45 10.93
N SER A 197 38.96 -25.96 10.59
CA SER A 197 39.34 -24.57 10.82
C SER A 197 38.44 -23.60 10.04
N LEU A 198 38.14 -23.92 8.79
CA LEU A 198 37.22 -23.09 7.97
C LEU A 198 35.80 -23.13 8.53
N ARG A 199 35.32 -24.28 8.99
CA ARG A 199 34.01 -24.41 9.64
C ARG A 199 33.91 -23.50 10.86
N ASP A 200 34.91 -23.55 11.73
CA ASP A 200 34.94 -22.78 12.97
C ASP A 200 34.98 -21.27 12.69
N GLU A 201 35.80 -20.81 11.76
CA GLU A 201 35.88 -19.41 11.36
C GLU A 201 34.57 -18.89 10.76
N LEU A 202 33.94 -19.67 9.89
CA LEU A 202 32.64 -19.33 9.30
C LEU A 202 31.53 -19.28 10.37
N ASN A 203 31.55 -20.17 11.37
CA ASN A 203 30.59 -20.16 12.47
C ASN A 203 30.71 -18.91 13.33
N VAL A 204 31.92 -18.43 13.61
CA VAL A 204 32.16 -17.16 14.32
C VAL A 204 31.56 -16.01 13.51
N SER A 205 31.88 -15.92 12.24
CA SER A 205 31.38 -14.86 11.34
C SER A 205 29.86 -14.88 11.21
N ILE A 206 29.23 -16.07 11.11
CA ILE A 206 27.78 -16.24 11.08
C ILE A 206 27.14 -15.75 12.38
N THR A 207 27.71 -16.12 13.51
CA THR A 207 27.19 -15.73 14.84
C THR A 207 27.23 -14.21 15.02
N ASP A 208 28.30 -13.55 14.61
CA ASP A 208 28.41 -12.11 14.73
C ASP A 208 27.45 -11.38 13.76
N MET A 209 27.31 -11.87 12.54
CA MET A 209 26.30 -11.36 11.60
C MET A 209 24.88 -11.52 12.13
N GLN A 210 24.55 -12.68 12.69
CA GLN A 210 23.22 -12.92 13.29
C GLN A 210 22.94 -11.96 14.44
N LYS A 211 23.90 -11.72 15.34
CA LYS A 211 23.76 -10.75 16.44
C LYS A 211 23.49 -9.33 15.93
N GLN A 212 24.24 -8.88 14.93
CA GLN A 212 24.07 -7.55 14.33
C GLN A 212 22.69 -7.39 13.67
N LEU A 213 22.25 -8.40 12.92
CA LEU A 213 20.98 -8.34 12.21
C LEU A 213 19.76 -8.52 13.14
N GLN A 214 19.87 -9.30 14.21
CA GLN A 214 18.81 -9.46 15.22
C GLN A 214 18.54 -8.16 16.01
N SER A 215 19.47 -7.22 16.04
CA SER A 215 19.28 -5.89 16.63
C SER A 215 18.50 -4.93 15.73
N LEU A 216 18.30 -5.28 14.45
CA LEU A 216 17.59 -4.43 13.50
C LEU A 216 16.07 -4.49 13.74
N SER A 217 15.50 -3.37 14.13
CA SER A 217 14.07 -3.20 14.31
C SER A 217 13.53 -2.25 13.23
N LEU A 218 12.48 -2.68 12.55
CA LEU A 218 11.73 -1.84 11.61
C LEU A 218 10.67 -0.99 12.30
N LYS A 219 10.54 -1.10 13.64
CA LYS A 219 9.47 -0.49 14.41
C LYS A 219 9.37 1.02 14.23
N SER A 220 10.50 1.73 14.24
CA SER A 220 10.53 3.20 14.07
C SER A 220 10.01 3.65 12.72
N TYR A 221 10.36 2.93 11.65
CA TYR A 221 9.89 3.24 10.30
C TYR A 221 8.38 2.97 10.16
N ILE A 222 7.92 1.83 10.67
CA ILE A 222 6.50 1.45 10.62
C ILE A 222 5.67 2.35 11.54
N GLN A 223 6.20 2.77 12.70
CA GLN A 223 5.56 3.77 13.57
C GLN A 223 5.31 5.09 12.83
N THR A 224 6.27 5.57 12.06
CA THR A 224 6.11 6.80 11.27
C THR A 224 4.98 6.65 10.23
N VAL A 225 4.91 5.50 9.57
CA VAL A 225 3.82 5.19 8.62
C VAL A 225 2.48 5.10 9.35
N TRP A 226 2.44 4.40 10.48
CA TRP A 226 1.25 4.25 11.31
C TRP A 226 0.71 5.60 11.81
N ASP A 227 1.58 6.47 12.30
CA ASP A 227 1.21 7.82 12.74
C ASP A 227 0.67 8.68 11.58
N THR A 228 1.23 8.51 10.38
CA THR A 228 0.75 9.19 9.17
C THR A 228 -0.64 8.70 8.77
N LEU A 229 -0.89 7.38 8.86
CA LEU A 229 -2.20 6.79 8.55
C LEU A 229 -3.30 7.21 9.51
N GLN A 230 -2.96 7.57 10.75
CA GLN A 230 -3.92 8.05 11.74
C GLN A 230 -4.27 9.53 11.58
N ALA A 231 -3.38 10.31 10.97
CA ALA A 231 -3.58 11.74 10.84
C ALA A 231 -4.79 12.04 9.92
N PRO A 232 -5.70 12.95 10.33
CA PRO A 232 -6.74 13.44 9.45
C PRO A 232 -6.14 14.11 8.22
N TYR A 233 -6.65 13.79 7.06
CA TYR A 233 -6.28 14.41 5.80
C TYR A 233 -7.41 15.31 5.31
N PHE A 234 -7.12 16.60 5.11
CA PHE A 234 -8.10 17.53 4.57
C PHE A 234 -8.26 17.33 3.05
N MET A 235 -9.49 17.21 2.63
CA MET A 235 -9.90 17.19 1.23
C MET A 235 -10.83 18.38 0.97
N GLU A 236 -10.44 19.22 0.04
CA GLU A 236 -11.24 20.33 -0.41
C GLU A 236 -12.64 19.84 -0.81
N ASP A 237 -13.69 20.55 -0.45
CA ASP A 237 -15.11 20.21 -0.65
C ASP A 237 -15.69 19.01 0.12
N LEU A 238 -14.86 18.14 0.69
CA LEU A 238 -15.32 16.91 1.36
C LEU A 238 -15.08 16.92 2.88
N GLY A 239 -14.14 17.75 3.37
CA GLY A 239 -13.74 17.81 4.77
C GLY A 239 -12.53 16.94 5.07
N TYR A 240 -12.54 16.21 6.18
CA TYR A 240 -11.42 15.44 6.67
C TYR A 240 -11.66 13.94 6.54
N ILE A 241 -10.73 13.23 5.93
CA ILE A 241 -10.73 11.77 5.94
C ILE A 241 -9.73 11.26 6.97
N THR A 242 -10.15 10.29 7.76
CA THR A 242 -9.30 9.52 8.68
C THR A 242 -9.34 8.06 8.28
N ILE A 243 -8.21 7.40 8.26
CA ILE A 243 -8.12 5.97 7.91
C ILE A 243 -8.46 5.09 9.09
N ASN A 244 -8.21 5.56 10.32
CA ASN A 244 -8.44 4.82 11.54
C ASN A 244 -7.86 3.40 11.49
N PRO A 245 -6.54 3.23 11.33
CA PRO A 245 -5.91 1.92 11.25
C PRO A 245 -6.08 1.18 12.58
N LYS A 246 -6.39 -0.12 12.52
CA LYS A 246 -6.65 -0.96 13.70
C LYS A 246 -5.62 -2.06 13.90
N GLN A 247 -5.21 -2.71 12.81
CA GLN A 247 -4.39 -3.90 12.87
C GLN A 247 -3.45 -3.98 11.66
N LEU A 248 -2.22 -4.41 11.90
CA LEU A 248 -1.27 -4.79 10.87
C LEU A 248 -1.04 -6.30 10.90
N ARG A 249 -1.04 -6.92 9.73
CA ARG A 249 -0.80 -8.34 9.51
C ARG A 249 0.40 -8.51 8.60
N ILE A 250 1.14 -9.60 8.79
CA ILE A 250 2.25 -9.95 7.91
C ILE A 250 2.21 -11.44 7.55
N SER A 251 2.44 -11.75 6.29
CA SER A 251 2.61 -13.14 5.85
C SER A 251 4.00 -13.65 6.21
N GLN A 252 4.14 -14.97 6.21
CA GLN A 252 5.46 -15.57 6.12
C GLN A 252 6.16 -15.10 4.83
N THR A 253 7.46 -14.93 4.89
CA THR A 253 8.27 -14.63 3.71
C THR A 253 8.40 -15.87 2.83
N TYR A 254 8.34 -15.66 1.52
CA TYR A 254 8.50 -16.72 0.53
C TYR A 254 9.56 -16.33 -0.50
N LEU A 255 10.51 -17.23 -0.75
CA LEU A 255 11.63 -17.02 -1.68
C LEU A 255 11.46 -17.88 -2.93
N HIS A 256 11.40 -17.26 -4.09
CA HIS A 256 11.27 -17.95 -5.37
C HIS A 256 11.86 -17.12 -6.52
N ASN A 257 12.58 -17.75 -7.44
CA ASN A 257 13.14 -17.12 -8.66
C ASN A 257 13.80 -15.76 -8.39
N ASP A 258 14.81 -15.73 -7.50
CA ASP A 258 15.54 -14.52 -7.12
C ASP A 258 14.66 -13.37 -6.62
N SER A 259 13.52 -13.69 -6.09
CA SER A 259 12.60 -12.72 -5.49
C SER A 259 12.17 -13.15 -4.10
N LEU A 260 12.06 -12.16 -3.20
CA LEU A 260 11.44 -12.30 -1.89
C LEU A 260 10.01 -11.78 -1.98
N PHE A 261 9.07 -12.60 -1.56
CA PHE A 261 7.66 -12.25 -1.47
C PHE A 261 7.25 -12.13 0.00
N VAL A 262 6.54 -11.08 0.31
CA VAL A 262 5.90 -10.85 1.60
C VAL A 262 4.59 -10.10 1.37
N SER A 263 3.56 -10.38 2.16
CA SER A 263 2.31 -9.62 2.10
C SER A 263 2.09 -8.89 3.41
N LEU A 264 1.73 -7.62 3.32
CA LEU A 264 1.28 -6.81 4.44
C LEU A 264 -0.25 -6.69 4.37
N GLY A 265 -0.90 -6.80 5.53
CA GLY A 265 -2.33 -6.57 5.65
C GLY A 265 -2.60 -5.42 6.61
N LEU A 266 -3.51 -4.52 6.23
CA LEU A 266 -4.02 -3.45 7.06
C LEU A 266 -5.52 -3.64 7.24
N THR A 267 -5.97 -3.68 8.50
CA THR A 267 -7.38 -3.53 8.84
C THR A 267 -7.60 -2.11 9.35
N ALA A 268 -8.61 -1.42 8.82
CA ALA A 268 -8.88 -0.02 9.11
C ALA A 268 -10.39 0.27 9.05
N LYS A 269 -10.82 1.37 9.65
CA LYS A 269 -12.20 1.87 9.52
C LYS A 269 -12.17 3.31 9.02
N PRO A 270 -12.08 3.53 7.69
CA PRO A 270 -12.06 4.88 7.13
C PRO A 270 -13.35 5.64 7.46
N GLU A 271 -13.21 6.90 7.86
CA GLU A 271 -14.30 7.79 8.18
C GLU A 271 -14.09 9.15 7.50
N LEU A 272 -15.19 9.72 7.01
CA LEU A 272 -15.21 11.06 6.47
C LEU A 272 -15.94 11.99 7.44
N GLN A 273 -15.31 13.12 7.78
CA GLN A 273 -15.83 14.09 8.73
C GLN A 273 -15.86 15.48 8.07
N THR A 274 -16.95 16.20 8.19
CA THR A 274 -17.07 17.56 7.63
C THR A 274 -16.24 18.59 8.40
N GLU A 275 -15.93 18.30 9.66
CA GLU A 275 -15.14 19.16 10.55
C GLU A 275 -14.04 18.33 11.21
N LEU A 276 -12.89 18.96 11.46
CA LEU A 276 -11.80 18.33 12.18
C LEU A 276 -12.25 17.97 13.61
N GLN A 277 -12.32 16.69 13.90
CA GLN A 277 -12.57 16.21 15.25
C GLN A 277 -11.24 15.92 15.98
N PRO A 278 -11.18 16.13 17.29
CA PRO A 278 -10.04 15.68 18.08
C PRO A 278 -9.83 14.17 17.87
N PHE A 279 -8.63 13.76 17.55
CA PHE A 279 -8.29 12.35 17.42
C PHE A 279 -7.18 11.98 18.39
N THR A 280 -7.25 10.78 18.95
CA THR A 280 -6.21 10.25 19.83
C THR A 280 -5.35 9.29 19.02
N LYS A 281 -4.04 9.54 19.00
CA LYS A 281 -3.08 8.63 18.38
C LYS A 281 -3.10 7.27 19.08
N ARG A 282 -3.30 6.22 18.32
CA ARG A 282 -3.19 4.85 18.79
C ARG A 282 -1.75 4.37 18.68
N ILE A 283 -1.31 3.61 19.66
CA ILE A 283 0.00 2.98 19.64
C ILE A 283 0.03 1.94 18.50
N LEU A 284 1.18 1.84 17.83
CA LEU A 284 1.40 0.81 16.82
C LEU A 284 1.21 -0.59 17.45
N PRO A 285 0.22 -1.38 16.99
CA PRO A 285 -0.01 -2.72 17.52
C PRO A 285 1.11 -3.68 17.06
N ASN A 286 1.28 -4.78 17.77
CA ASN A 286 2.12 -5.86 17.27
C ASN A 286 1.55 -6.45 15.98
N LEU A 287 2.44 -6.97 15.12
CA LEU A 287 2.03 -7.69 13.93
C LEU A 287 1.28 -8.96 14.29
N THR A 288 0.26 -9.26 13.54
CA THR A 288 -0.50 -10.50 13.65
C THR A 288 -0.35 -11.35 12.39
N ASP A 289 -0.78 -12.60 12.47
CA ASP A 289 -0.72 -13.53 11.34
C ASP A 289 -1.58 -13.03 10.17
N PHE A 290 -1.06 -13.28 8.97
CA PHE A 290 -1.68 -12.88 7.74
C PHE A 290 -2.68 -13.94 7.26
N ASN A 291 -3.96 -13.66 7.41
CA ASN A 291 -5.01 -14.40 6.73
C ASN A 291 -5.28 -13.69 5.40
N GLN A 292 -4.88 -14.30 4.30
CA GLN A 292 -5.03 -13.72 2.97
C GLN A 292 -6.50 -13.44 2.64
N ARG A 293 -6.81 -12.17 2.40
CA ARG A 293 -8.11 -11.67 1.99
C ARG A 293 -7.99 -11.02 0.62
N SER A 294 -7.78 -11.73 -0.41
CA SER A 294 -7.54 -11.38 -1.82
C SER A 294 -7.76 -9.90 -2.22
N GLY A 295 -6.74 -9.05 -2.07
CA GLY A 295 -6.74 -7.67 -2.53
C GLY A 295 -7.21 -6.67 -1.48
N PHE A 296 -7.89 -5.60 -1.89
CA PHE A 296 -8.46 -4.65 -0.95
C PHE A 296 -9.98 -4.60 -1.04
N LYS A 297 -10.59 -4.37 0.11
CA LYS A 297 -12.02 -4.13 0.28
C LYS A 297 -12.17 -2.93 1.22
N LEU A 298 -12.53 -1.79 0.65
CA LEU A 298 -12.66 -0.54 1.37
C LEU A 298 -14.14 -0.19 1.49
N PHE A 299 -14.60 0.01 2.72
CA PHE A 299 -15.91 0.55 3.02
C PHE A 299 -15.77 2.02 3.33
N ILE A 300 -16.44 2.86 2.55
CA ILE A 300 -16.29 4.31 2.63
C ILE A 300 -17.67 4.94 2.61
N ALA A 301 -17.85 5.95 3.44
CA ALA A 301 -18.98 6.85 3.36
C ALA A 301 -18.49 8.23 2.94
N GLN A 302 -19.13 8.82 1.94
CA GLN A 302 -18.78 10.11 1.37
C GLN A 302 -20.00 11.04 1.35
N LEU A 303 -19.78 12.31 1.67
CA LEU A 303 -20.78 13.35 1.49
C LEU A 303 -20.74 13.83 0.03
N LEU A 304 -21.87 13.76 -0.66
CA LEU A 304 -22.09 14.44 -1.94
C LEU A 304 -22.79 15.78 -1.64
N PRO A 305 -22.09 16.93 -1.72
CA PRO A 305 -22.67 18.21 -1.37
C PRO A 305 -23.82 18.59 -2.32
N TYR A 306 -24.83 19.30 -1.80
CA TYR A 306 -25.92 19.79 -2.65
C TYR A 306 -25.44 20.78 -3.71
N SER A 307 -24.37 21.54 -3.48
CA SER A 307 -23.75 22.40 -4.47
C SER A 307 -23.32 21.63 -5.71
N LEU A 308 -22.67 20.49 -5.54
CA LEU A 308 -22.27 19.63 -6.66
C LEU A 308 -23.47 18.99 -7.34
N MET A 309 -24.45 18.50 -6.57
CA MET A 309 -25.70 17.98 -7.15
C MET A 309 -26.40 19.03 -8.00
N ASN A 310 -26.44 20.29 -7.54
CA ASN A 310 -26.98 21.40 -8.31
C ASN A 310 -26.22 21.59 -9.64
N THR A 311 -24.90 21.57 -9.61
CA THR A 311 -24.08 21.70 -10.82
C THR A 311 -24.37 20.58 -11.81
N LEU A 312 -24.27 19.32 -11.38
CA LEU A 312 -24.48 18.15 -12.24
C LEU A 312 -25.90 18.09 -12.82
N SER A 313 -26.91 18.31 -11.98
CA SER A 313 -28.29 18.26 -12.44
C SER A 313 -28.63 19.40 -13.40
N ASN A 314 -28.11 20.60 -13.16
CA ASN A 314 -28.33 21.73 -14.09
C ASN A 314 -27.62 21.51 -15.42
N GLN A 315 -26.42 20.94 -15.45
CA GLN A 315 -25.76 20.55 -16.68
C GLN A 315 -26.58 19.55 -17.51
N GLN A 316 -27.32 18.66 -16.85
CA GLN A 316 -28.12 17.64 -17.51
C GLN A 316 -29.53 18.12 -17.89
N ALA A 317 -30.17 18.96 -17.08
CA ALA A 317 -31.58 19.25 -17.17
C ALA A 317 -31.93 20.73 -17.51
N ALA A 318 -31.08 21.69 -17.18
CA ALA A 318 -31.38 23.09 -17.46
C ALA A 318 -31.49 23.35 -18.97
N GLY A 319 -32.50 24.13 -19.36
CA GLY A 319 -32.81 24.43 -20.75
C GLY A 319 -33.65 23.37 -21.45
N LYS A 320 -33.83 22.16 -20.89
CA LYS A 320 -34.67 21.12 -21.50
C LYS A 320 -36.13 21.52 -21.50
N GLU A 321 -36.84 21.19 -22.59
CA GLU A 321 -38.23 21.43 -22.78
C GLU A 321 -39.00 20.12 -22.91
N PHE A 322 -40.20 20.08 -22.35
CA PHE A 322 -41.11 18.96 -22.50
C PHE A 322 -42.54 19.45 -22.70
N THR A 323 -43.28 18.68 -23.45
CA THR A 323 -44.67 19.01 -23.80
C THR A 323 -45.63 18.14 -23.02
N VAL A 324 -46.64 18.76 -22.45
CA VAL A 324 -47.73 18.11 -21.71
C VAL A 324 -49.07 18.45 -22.36
N GLY A 325 -50.08 17.59 -22.13
CA GLY A 325 -51.41 17.70 -22.70
C GLY A 325 -51.54 16.98 -24.04
N LYS A 326 -52.79 16.93 -24.55
CA LYS A 326 -53.15 16.23 -25.80
C LYS A 326 -53.75 17.16 -26.83
N GLY A 327 -53.54 16.89 -28.14
CA GLY A 327 -54.15 17.62 -29.25
C GLY A 327 -53.78 19.11 -29.25
N LEU A 328 -54.80 19.96 -29.38
CA LEU A 328 -54.68 21.43 -29.41
C LEU A 328 -54.34 22.06 -28.06
N LEU A 329 -54.43 21.27 -26.96
CA LEU A 329 -54.13 21.74 -25.59
C LEU A 329 -52.65 21.44 -25.19
N LYS A 330 -51.77 21.12 -26.16
CA LYS A 330 -50.35 20.92 -25.88
C LYS A 330 -49.72 22.18 -25.32
N LYS A 331 -48.99 22.00 -24.20
CA LYS A 331 -48.27 23.06 -23.49
C LYS A 331 -46.82 22.66 -23.33
N THR A 332 -45.89 23.58 -23.68
CA THR A 332 -44.45 23.34 -23.50
C THR A 332 -43.96 24.02 -22.24
N ILE A 333 -43.29 23.25 -21.39
CA ILE A 333 -42.64 23.70 -20.15
C ILE A 333 -41.13 23.58 -20.37
N ARG A 334 -40.37 24.57 -19.90
CA ARG A 334 -38.91 24.56 -19.88
C ARG A 334 -38.43 24.50 -18.47
N ILE A 335 -37.44 23.65 -18.18
CA ILE A 335 -36.69 23.61 -16.92
C ILE A 335 -35.62 24.69 -16.99
N ASP A 336 -35.72 25.71 -16.14
CA ASP A 336 -34.73 26.79 -16.10
C ASP A 336 -33.55 26.42 -15.19
N SER A 337 -33.84 25.87 -14.01
CA SER A 337 -32.81 25.41 -13.09
C SER A 337 -33.35 24.42 -12.04
N LEU A 338 -32.45 23.71 -11.40
CA LEU A 338 -32.68 22.77 -10.29
C LEU A 338 -31.87 23.17 -9.07
N LYS A 339 -32.47 23.05 -7.87
CA LYS A 339 -31.78 23.29 -6.60
C LYS A 339 -32.14 22.24 -5.58
N PHE A 340 -31.16 21.51 -5.09
CA PHE A 340 -31.30 20.51 -4.02
C PHE A 340 -31.00 21.11 -2.66
N GLN A 341 -31.71 20.65 -1.63
CA GLN A 341 -31.44 20.95 -0.22
C GLN A 341 -31.94 19.80 0.66
N GLY A 342 -31.49 19.72 1.90
CA GLY A 342 -31.99 18.74 2.87
C GLY A 342 -33.48 19.00 3.18
N GLY A 343 -34.24 17.92 3.22
CA GLY A 343 -35.62 17.88 3.67
C GLY A 343 -35.74 17.35 5.11
N VAL A 344 -36.98 17.05 5.50
CA VAL A 344 -37.28 16.46 6.82
C VAL A 344 -37.10 14.93 6.74
N GLU A 345 -36.79 14.29 7.87
CA GLU A 345 -36.75 12.81 8.00
C GLU A 345 -35.90 12.07 6.97
N GLY A 346 -34.72 12.62 6.62
CA GLY A 346 -33.82 11.96 5.66
C GLY A 346 -34.27 12.05 4.22
N GLN A 347 -35.23 12.92 3.90
CA GLN A 347 -35.65 13.24 2.54
C GLN A 347 -34.77 14.33 1.95
N VAL A 348 -34.84 14.48 0.64
CA VAL A 348 -34.26 15.58 -0.12
C VAL A 348 -35.37 16.42 -0.72
N LEU A 349 -35.27 17.73 -0.55
CA LEU A 349 -36.12 18.68 -1.23
C LEU A 349 -35.40 19.17 -2.49
N MET A 350 -36.05 19.04 -3.64
CA MET A 350 -35.61 19.57 -4.91
C MET A 350 -36.56 20.63 -5.44
N LYS A 351 -36.04 21.83 -5.71
CA LYS A 351 -36.77 22.93 -6.33
C LYS A 351 -36.52 22.92 -7.84
N VAL A 352 -37.56 22.80 -8.64
CA VAL A 352 -37.49 22.84 -10.09
C VAL A 352 -38.11 24.15 -10.56
N TYR A 353 -37.28 25.03 -11.04
CA TYR A 353 -37.71 26.32 -11.63
C TYR A 353 -38.11 26.10 -13.08
N VAL A 354 -39.30 26.53 -13.44
CA VAL A 354 -39.82 26.35 -14.81
C VAL A 354 -40.34 27.61 -15.39
N SER A 355 -40.33 27.69 -16.76
CA SER A 355 -40.84 28.77 -17.56
C SER A 355 -41.61 28.28 -18.82
N ARG A 356 -41.98 29.17 -19.72
CA ARG A 356 -42.81 28.98 -20.89
C ARG A 356 -44.30 29.00 -20.53
N ALA A 357 -45.01 27.89 -20.81
CA ALA A 357 -46.45 27.80 -20.58
C ALA A 357 -46.87 27.86 -19.10
N ALA A 358 -45.97 27.51 -18.20
CA ALA A 358 -46.08 27.69 -16.77
C ALA A 358 -44.81 28.35 -16.23
N ARG A 359 -44.94 29.35 -15.37
CA ARG A 359 -43.81 29.99 -14.70
C ARG A 359 -43.98 29.83 -13.22
N GLY A 360 -43.00 29.22 -12.53
CA GLY A 360 -43.05 28.99 -11.11
C GLY A 360 -42.04 27.95 -10.62
N VAL A 361 -42.25 27.43 -9.44
CA VAL A 361 -41.38 26.45 -8.80
C VAL A 361 -42.18 25.22 -8.41
N PHE A 362 -41.73 24.06 -8.85
CA PHE A 362 -42.19 22.77 -8.32
C PHE A 362 -41.25 22.34 -7.21
N TYR A 363 -41.82 21.89 -6.12
CA TYR A 363 -41.10 21.28 -4.99
C TYR A 363 -41.30 19.77 -5.05
N LEU A 364 -40.23 19.05 -5.21
CA LEU A 364 -40.24 17.60 -5.19
C LEU A 364 -39.53 17.15 -3.93
N VAL A 365 -40.20 16.37 -3.10
CA VAL A 365 -39.66 15.82 -1.84
C VAL A 365 -39.64 14.32 -1.96
N GLY A 366 -38.51 13.69 -1.68
CA GLY A 366 -38.39 12.23 -1.78
C GLY A 366 -37.14 11.67 -1.13
N LYS A 367 -37.06 10.36 -1.10
CA LYS A 367 -35.89 9.66 -0.58
C LYS A 367 -34.82 9.54 -1.67
N PRO A 368 -33.54 9.85 -1.35
CA PRO A 368 -32.46 9.65 -2.28
C PRO A 368 -32.27 8.14 -2.56
N THR A 369 -32.28 7.77 -3.83
CA THR A 369 -32.16 6.39 -4.30
C THR A 369 -31.17 6.30 -5.44
N PHE A 370 -30.42 5.19 -5.54
CA PHE A 370 -29.45 4.95 -6.58
C PHE A 370 -29.77 3.67 -7.35
N ASP A 371 -30.01 3.81 -8.64
CA ASP A 371 -30.10 2.68 -9.56
C ASP A 371 -28.69 2.15 -9.87
N LYS A 372 -28.36 1.00 -9.30
CA LYS A 372 -27.05 0.36 -9.44
C LYS A 372 -26.75 -0.10 -10.87
N THR A 373 -27.78 -0.41 -11.66
CA THR A 373 -27.65 -0.90 -13.03
C THR A 373 -27.35 0.25 -13.97
N ASN A 374 -28.17 1.30 -13.92
CA ASN A 374 -28.07 2.44 -14.85
C ASN A 374 -27.16 3.55 -14.30
N LYS A 375 -26.65 3.42 -13.06
CA LYS A 375 -25.81 4.44 -12.39
C LYS A 375 -26.51 5.79 -12.28
N ILE A 376 -27.79 5.76 -11.96
CA ILE A 376 -28.64 6.96 -11.89
C ILE A 376 -29.02 7.21 -10.44
N PHE A 377 -28.75 8.42 -9.97
CA PHE A 377 -29.33 8.96 -8.73
C PHE A 377 -30.70 9.55 -9.06
N TYR A 378 -31.70 9.24 -8.23
CA TYR A 378 -33.04 9.82 -8.33
C TYR A 378 -33.70 9.90 -6.95
N LEU A 379 -34.79 10.67 -6.86
CA LEU A 379 -35.64 10.70 -5.68
C LEU A 379 -36.79 9.71 -5.86
N ASP A 380 -36.93 8.77 -4.93
CA ASP A 380 -38.03 7.82 -4.87
C ASP A 380 -39.16 8.33 -3.97
N SER A 381 -40.38 7.79 -4.17
CA SER A 381 -41.58 8.13 -3.34
C SER A 381 -41.79 9.64 -3.27
N VAL A 382 -41.75 10.29 -4.42
CA VAL A 382 -41.76 11.76 -4.49
C VAL A 382 -43.16 12.29 -4.24
N ASP A 383 -43.30 13.04 -3.16
CA ASP A 383 -44.41 13.99 -2.98
C ASP A 383 -44.06 15.31 -3.65
N TYR A 384 -45.06 15.96 -4.23
CA TYR A 384 -44.89 17.24 -4.88
C TYR A 384 -45.80 18.31 -4.32
N HIS A 385 -45.26 19.51 -4.23
CA HIS A 385 -46.01 20.70 -3.84
C HIS A 385 -45.76 21.84 -4.82
N LEU A 386 -46.78 22.61 -5.08
CA LEU A 386 -46.71 23.80 -5.90
C LEU A 386 -46.80 25.04 -5.02
N ASP A 387 -45.93 26.02 -5.23
CA ASP A 387 -46.09 27.32 -4.64
C ASP A 387 -47.19 28.08 -5.41
N SER A 388 -48.42 27.95 -4.93
CA SER A 388 -49.59 28.55 -5.56
C SER A 388 -49.57 30.08 -5.62
N LYS A 389 -48.76 30.75 -4.80
CA LYS A 389 -48.60 32.21 -4.80
C LYS A 389 -47.71 32.72 -5.96
N GLN A 390 -46.79 31.88 -6.44
CA GLN A 390 -45.92 32.21 -7.54
C GLN A 390 -46.41 31.76 -8.92
N PHE A 391 -47.46 30.90 -8.97
CA PHE A 391 -48.09 30.49 -10.20
C PHE A 391 -49.10 31.53 -10.65
N LEU A 392 -48.76 32.27 -11.68
CA LEU A 392 -49.61 33.34 -12.28
C LEU A 392 -50.90 32.85 -12.96
N LEU A 393 -51.19 31.56 -12.93
CA LEU A 393 -52.29 30.94 -13.64
C LEU A 393 -53.27 30.27 -12.68
N ARG A 394 -54.29 30.96 -12.29
CA ARG A 394 -55.39 30.50 -11.41
C ARG A 394 -56.29 29.36 -12.01
N SER A 395 -56.01 28.84 -13.19
CA SER A 395 -56.90 27.88 -13.90
C SER A 395 -56.17 26.65 -14.48
N ALA A 396 -55.04 26.26 -13.92
CA ALA A 396 -54.21 25.18 -14.52
C ALA A 396 -54.32 23.87 -13.70
N SER A 397 -55.48 23.23 -13.66
CA SER A 397 -55.66 21.86 -13.19
C SER A 397 -54.74 20.85 -13.88
N TRP A 398 -54.31 21.17 -15.10
CA TRP A 398 -53.34 20.38 -15.90
C TRP A 398 -51.93 20.40 -15.33
N ILE A 399 -51.56 21.35 -14.46
CA ILE A 399 -50.23 21.40 -13.80
C ILE A 399 -50.08 20.30 -12.75
N LEU A 400 -51.21 19.81 -12.22
CA LEU A 400 -51.24 18.70 -11.27
C LEU A 400 -51.35 17.33 -11.97
N ASP A 401 -51.15 17.26 -13.30
CA ASP A 401 -51.17 16.02 -14.05
C ASP A 401 -49.96 15.16 -13.68
N ASP A 402 -50.20 13.90 -13.36
CA ASP A 402 -49.21 12.89 -13.08
C ASP A 402 -48.12 12.80 -14.16
N MET A 403 -48.47 13.19 -15.40
CA MET A 403 -47.55 13.24 -16.54
C MET A 403 -46.46 14.29 -16.33
N ILE A 404 -46.76 15.44 -15.71
CA ILE A 404 -45.76 16.48 -15.41
C ILE A 404 -44.79 15.98 -14.35
N VAL A 405 -45.36 15.40 -13.27
CA VAL A 405 -44.54 14.83 -12.17
C VAL A 405 -43.62 13.74 -12.71
N LYS A 406 -44.13 12.87 -13.59
CA LYS A 406 -43.33 11.82 -14.23
C LYS A 406 -42.20 12.41 -15.10
N LYS A 407 -42.50 13.43 -15.89
CA LYS A 407 -41.51 14.11 -16.74
C LYS A 407 -40.46 14.86 -15.89
N LEU A 408 -40.88 15.55 -14.85
CA LEU A 408 -39.93 16.19 -13.93
C LEU A 408 -39.02 15.16 -13.28
N LYS A 409 -39.53 14.00 -12.83
CA LYS A 409 -38.72 12.91 -12.30
C LYS A 409 -37.69 12.42 -13.33
N GLU A 410 -38.08 12.21 -14.58
CA GLU A 410 -37.18 11.79 -15.65
C GLU A 410 -36.03 12.80 -15.88
N TYR A 411 -36.35 14.10 -15.94
CA TYR A 411 -35.37 15.15 -16.21
C TYR A 411 -34.54 15.57 -14.99
N THR A 412 -34.96 15.20 -13.79
CA THR A 412 -34.27 15.54 -12.55
C THR A 412 -33.45 14.39 -11.99
N SER A 413 -33.45 13.23 -12.66
CA SER A 413 -32.53 12.13 -12.36
C SER A 413 -31.11 12.51 -12.81
N ILE A 414 -30.13 12.22 -11.96
CA ILE A 414 -28.71 12.54 -12.20
C ILE A 414 -27.97 11.26 -12.60
N SER A 415 -27.44 11.22 -13.82
CA SER A 415 -26.56 10.14 -14.22
C SER A 415 -25.18 10.36 -13.60
N LEU A 416 -24.66 9.36 -12.90
CA LEU A 416 -23.31 9.33 -12.35
C LEU A 416 -22.39 8.39 -13.14
N ALA A 417 -22.80 7.98 -14.35
CA ALA A 417 -22.03 7.05 -15.16
C ALA A 417 -20.69 7.63 -15.63
N GLY A 418 -20.68 8.92 -15.98
CA GLY A 418 -19.47 9.64 -16.38
C GLY A 418 -18.46 9.74 -15.23
N GLU A 419 -18.94 10.19 -14.10
CA GLU A 419 -18.15 10.38 -12.86
C GLU A 419 -17.55 9.05 -12.38
N LEU A 420 -18.32 7.99 -12.38
CA LEU A 420 -17.83 6.66 -12.02
C LEU A 420 -16.78 6.15 -13.01
N THR A 421 -16.96 6.40 -14.31
CA THR A 421 -15.97 6.01 -15.33
C THR A 421 -14.66 6.75 -15.13
N GLU A 422 -14.70 8.06 -14.87
CA GLU A 422 -13.50 8.84 -14.58
C GLU A 422 -12.85 8.41 -13.27
N LEU A 423 -13.63 8.04 -12.26
CA LEU A 423 -13.13 7.46 -11.02
C LEU A 423 -12.34 6.16 -11.29
N TYR A 424 -12.88 5.24 -12.09
CA TYR A 424 -12.15 4.01 -12.46
C TYR A 424 -10.85 4.32 -13.17
N LYS A 425 -10.85 5.26 -14.10
CA LYS A 425 -9.66 5.66 -14.87
C LYS A 425 -8.59 6.29 -13.96
N THR A 426 -8.99 7.24 -13.13
CA THR A 426 -8.08 7.92 -12.19
C THR A 426 -7.52 6.97 -11.15
N ALA A 427 -8.36 6.15 -10.55
CA ALA A 427 -7.91 5.14 -9.59
C ALA A 427 -6.96 4.13 -10.26
N GLY A 428 -7.26 3.71 -11.51
CA GLY A 428 -6.37 2.86 -12.30
C GLY A 428 -4.99 3.49 -12.51
N ALA A 429 -4.93 4.77 -12.89
CA ALA A 429 -3.67 5.50 -13.06
C ALA A 429 -2.87 5.57 -11.75
N GLN A 430 -3.56 5.79 -10.65
CA GLN A 430 -2.95 5.92 -9.33
C GLN A 430 -2.47 4.58 -8.76
N LEU A 431 -3.16 3.49 -9.02
CA LEU A 431 -2.72 2.15 -8.64
C LEU A 431 -1.53 1.66 -9.47
N ASN A 432 -1.27 2.26 -10.64
CA ASN A 432 -0.22 1.86 -11.58
C ASN A 432 0.80 2.96 -11.78
N ARG A 433 1.71 3.13 -10.82
CA ARG A 433 2.71 4.19 -10.86
C ARG A 433 4.02 3.83 -10.18
N ASN A 434 5.04 4.61 -10.44
CA ASN A 434 6.24 4.65 -9.65
C ASN A 434 5.98 5.47 -8.37
N ILE A 435 6.04 4.82 -7.20
CA ILE A 435 5.84 5.46 -5.89
C ILE A 435 7.13 6.16 -5.45
N TYR A 436 8.26 5.49 -5.71
CA TYR A 436 9.59 5.96 -5.38
C TYR A 436 10.58 5.28 -6.35
N PRO A 437 11.75 5.87 -6.64
CA PRO A 437 12.76 5.21 -7.47
C PRO A 437 13.02 3.76 -7.04
N GLY A 438 12.69 2.80 -7.91
CA GLY A 438 12.77 1.37 -7.61
C GLY A 438 11.53 0.77 -6.92
N ILE A 439 10.50 1.54 -6.58
CA ILE A 439 9.26 1.04 -5.98
C ILE A 439 8.08 1.36 -6.89
N ASN A 440 7.52 0.33 -7.51
CA ASN A 440 6.40 0.45 -8.44
C ASN A 440 5.14 -0.21 -7.85
N SER A 441 4.01 0.49 -7.92
CA SER A 441 2.71 -0.12 -7.68
C SER A 441 2.06 -0.54 -8.98
N LYS A 442 1.29 -1.62 -8.91
CA LYS A 442 0.41 -2.12 -9.97
C LYS A 442 -0.89 -2.57 -9.36
N GLY A 443 -2.00 -2.32 -10.04
CA GLY A 443 -3.29 -2.74 -9.52
C GLY A 443 -4.45 -2.35 -10.40
N TYR A 444 -5.64 -2.76 -9.97
CA TYR A 444 -6.90 -2.42 -10.62
C TYR A 444 -8.06 -2.41 -9.64
N LEU A 445 -9.06 -1.60 -9.93
CA LEU A 445 -10.37 -1.66 -9.29
C LEU A 445 -11.20 -2.78 -9.95
N ARG A 446 -11.86 -3.59 -9.12
CA ARG A 446 -12.81 -4.60 -9.58
C ARG A 446 -14.23 -4.07 -9.59
N ALA A 447 -14.64 -3.42 -8.50
CA ALA A 447 -15.99 -2.92 -8.34
C ALA A 447 -16.02 -1.67 -7.45
N ILE A 448 -16.98 -0.79 -7.75
CA ILE A 448 -17.45 0.27 -6.86
C ILE A 448 -18.94 0.07 -6.69
N ASN A 449 -19.38 -0.23 -5.47
CA ASN A 449 -20.76 -0.50 -5.15
C ASN A 449 -21.28 0.58 -4.20
N VAL A 450 -22.35 1.26 -4.61
CA VAL A 450 -23.11 2.14 -3.72
C VAL A 450 -24.13 1.26 -2.98
N ASN A 451 -24.06 1.26 -1.66
CA ASN A 451 -24.90 0.41 -0.82
C ASN A 451 -26.04 1.19 -0.17
N GLU A 452 -25.77 2.39 0.29
CA GLU A 452 -26.71 3.20 1.04
C GLU A 452 -26.58 4.68 0.69
N LEU A 453 -27.71 5.39 0.76
CA LEU A 453 -27.82 6.82 0.61
C LEU A 453 -28.60 7.38 1.78
N ALA A 454 -28.10 8.45 2.40
CA ALA A 454 -28.80 9.15 3.48
C ALA A 454 -28.65 10.66 3.29
N ALA A 455 -29.79 11.37 3.32
CA ALA A 455 -29.77 12.82 3.22
C ALA A 455 -29.37 13.48 4.54
N SER A 456 -28.62 14.57 4.44
CA SER A 456 -28.23 15.46 5.53
C SER A 456 -28.57 16.92 5.17
N ASN A 457 -28.26 17.86 6.07
CA ASN A 457 -28.45 19.29 5.79
C ASN A 457 -27.45 19.87 4.77
N LYS A 458 -26.28 19.22 4.56
CA LYS A 458 -25.20 19.71 3.66
C LYS A 458 -25.16 18.96 2.34
N GLY A 459 -25.74 17.75 2.25
CA GLY A 459 -25.65 16.90 1.08
C GLY A 459 -26.19 15.50 1.35
N ILE A 460 -25.90 14.59 0.44
CA ILE A 460 -26.27 13.17 0.56
C ILE A 460 -25.02 12.37 0.91
N PHE A 461 -25.08 11.65 2.01
CA PHE A 461 -24.08 10.64 2.31
C PHE A 461 -24.30 9.43 1.42
N ILE A 462 -23.24 9.07 0.72
CA ILE A 462 -23.17 7.89 -0.11
C ILE A 462 -22.23 6.93 0.61
N ALA A 463 -22.79 5.84 1.08
CA ALA A 463 -21.97 4.79 1.65
C ALA A 463 -21.81 3.64 0.66
N GLY A 464 -20.60 3.18 0.47
CA GLY A 464 -20.27 2.21 -0.53
C GLY A 464 -19.07 1.35 -0.20
N MET A 465 -18.81 0.41 -1.09
CA MET A 465 -17.71 -0.50 -1.02
C MET A 465 -16.92 -0.47 -2.33
N THR A 466 -15.61 -0.35 -2.19
CA THR A 466 -14.68 -0.45 -3.32
C THR A 466 -13.81 -1.68 -3.17
N GLU A 467 -13.73 -2.50 -4.20
CA GLU A 467 -12.89 -3.70 -4.24
C GLU A 467 -11.88 -3.62 -5.37
N GLY A 468 -10.71 -4.20 -5.13
CA GLY A 468 -9.66 -4.27 -6.12
C GLY A 468 -8.48 -5.13 -5.70
N LYS A 469 -7.44 -5.11 -6.51
CA LYS A 469 -6.14 -5.72 -6.18
C LYS A 469 -5.05 -4.73 -6.49
N PHE A 470 -4.02 -4.72 -5.67
CA PHE A 470 -2.78 -4.06 -6.01
C PHE A 470 -1.60 -4.76 -5.34
N TRP A 471 -0.41 -4.55 -5.87
CA TRP A 471 0.83 -5.10 -5.36
C TRP A 471 1.97 -4.13 -5.60
N ILE A 472 3.06 -4.34 -4.89
CA ILE A 472 4.28 -3.54 -4.96
C ILE A 472 5.41 -4.40 -5.51
N ASP A 473 6.06 -3.91 -6.56
CA ASP A 473 7.33 -4.43 -7.07
C ASP A 473 8.47 -3.53 -6.60
N VAL A 474 9.44 -4.09 -5.86
CA VAL A 474 10.61 -3.38 -5.35
C VAL A 474 11.85 -3.84 -6.09
N ASP A 475 12.53 -2.92 -6.76
CA ASP A 475 13.89 -3.09 -7.21
C ASP A 475 14.86 -2.52 -6.15
N ALA A 476 15.60 -3.40 -5.50
CA ALA A 476 16.46 -3.06 -4.39
C ALA A 476 17.68 -2.21 -4.79
N GLU A 477 17.99 -2.01 -6.07
CA GLU A 477 19.20 -1.27 -6.51
C GLU A 477 19.26 0.16 -5.96
N ASN A 478 18.14 0.89 -6.07
CA ASN A 478 18.07 2.26 -5.57
C ASN A 478 18.02 2.34 -4.04
N LEU A 479 17.48 1.31 -3.39
CA LEU A 479 17.48 1.22 -1.93
C LEU A 479 18.91 1.02 -1.40
N ILE A 480 19.67 0.10 -2.01
CA ILE A 480 21.05 -0.18 -1.63
C ILE A 480 21.92 1.06 -1.75
N LYS A 481 21.84 1.82 -2.85
CA LYS A 481 22.58 3.07 -3.05
C LYS A 481 22.39 4.07 -1.90
N LYS A 482 21.21 4.11 -1.31
CA LYS A 482 20.89 5.01 -0.19
C LYS A 482 21.43 4.54 1.15
N PHE A 483 21.62 3.24 1.34
CA PHE A 483 22.22 2.67 2.55
C PHE A 483 23.75 2.63 2.52
N THR A 484 24.35 2.90 1.36
CA THR A 484 25.82 2.89 1.15
C THR A 484 26.40 4.29 1.05
N GLN A 485 25.59 5.32 1.08
CA GLN A 485 25.95 6.73 1.24
C GLN A 485 25.81 7.16 2.72
#